data_3ea15f6984d24950429692c600aa98ae
#
_entry.id   3ea15f6984d24950429692c600aa98ae
#
_cell.length_a   1.000
_cell.length_b   1.000
_cell.length_c   1.000
_cell.angle_alpha   90.00
_cell.angle_beta   90.00
_cell.angle_gamma   90.00
#
_symmetry.space_group_name_H-M   'P 1'
#
loop_
_entity.id
_entity.type
_entity.pdbx_description
1 polymer ?
#
loop_
_entity_poly.entity_id
_entity_poly.type
_entity_poly.pdbx_seq_one_letter_code
_entity_poly.pdbx_strand_id
1 'polypeptide(L)'
;VCVAVARVLLDIIKTLARFLIRRWHLSDEVALFVGTAIVVVLVITLINGVLLRGFLAGASRVFQPQNTATREGVVQPDRPERSGSPESFAAWDSLGYQGRNFVATGPGAEELTRINGRPAKEPIRVYVGLQTADTDEARMALLLSELERSGAFEREVLVIAPTTGTGWINPIASRALELMYNGDTAIVSSQYSHLPSWISFLGDQEKSMASGRMMIDAVQNRWAQLPADRRPRLLLYGESLGSMAGQGAFDWLPDISRMGFSSVLWVGPPNASPLWRGITVRRDPRTPEVEPRYDNGRTVRFSQGNDASQIAADTGVPWEGTRVLFLQHASDPVVWLSPDLLFSRPDWLAEPPGNDRTASMRWYPIVTFWQVAADLMN
;
A
#
# COMPACT_ATOMS: atom_id res chain seq x y z
N VAL A 1 -18.54 30.70 -9.44
CA VAL A 1 -17.29 30.52 -8.64
C VAL A 1 -16.07 30.45 -9.60
N CYS A 2 -15.99 29.50 -10.54
CA CYS A 2 -14.84 29.31 -11.43
C CYS A 2 -14.45 30.59 -12.22
N VAL A 3 -15.44 31.33 -12.77
CA VAL A 3 -15.19 32.57 -13.52
C VAL A 3 -14.63 33.68 -12.62
N ALA A 4 -15.09 33.76 -11.37
CA ALA A 4 -14.57 34.74 -10.41
C ALA A 4 -13.11 34.44 -10.03
N VAL A 5 -12.79 33.17 -9.76
CA VAL A 5 -11.42 32.71 -9.48
C VAL A 5 -10.49 33.00 -10.65
N ALA A 6 -10.90 32.64 -11.89
CA ALA A 6 -10.11 32.93 -13.09
C ALA A 6 -9.81 34.43 -13.26
N ARG A 7 -10.79 35.30 -13.02
CA ARG A 7 -10.58 36.76 -13.07
C ARG A 7 -9.56 37.23 -12.03
N VAL A 8 -9.68 36.76 -10.78
CA VAL A 8 -8.74 37.12 -9.72
C VAL A 8 -7.31 36.69 -10.09
N LEU A 9 -7.14 35.47 -10.59
CA LEU A 9 -5.82 34.98 -11.01
C LEU A 9 -5.25 35.81 -12.16
N LEU A 10 -6.06 36.16 -13.16
CA LEU A 10 -5.64 37.03 -14.25
C LEU A 10 -5.22 38.41 -13.77
N ASP A 11 -5.94 39.00 -12.79
CA ASP A 11 -5.60 40.30 -12.22
C ASP A 11 -4.29 40.24 -11.43
N ILE A 12 -4.05 39.15 -10.69
CA ILE A 12 -2.77 38.90 -9.99
C ILE A 12 -1.64 38.80 -11.00
N ILE A 13 -1.81 38.02 -12.08
CA ILE A 13 -0.80 37.85 -13.14
C ILE A 13 -0.46 39.22 -13.75
N LYS A 14 -1.46 40.01 -14.16
CA LYS A 14 -1.24 41.33 -14.74
C LYS A 14 -0.55 42.31 -13.78
N THR A 15 -0.88 42.24 -12.51
CA THR A 15 -0.29 43.07 -11.46
C THR A 15 1.17 42.69 -11.26
N LEU A 16 1.46 41.40 -11.20
CA LEU A 16 2.83 40.90 -11.07
C LEU A 16 3.67 41.24 -12.31
N ALA A 17 3.13 41.05 -13.51
CA ALA A 17 3.82 41.42 -14.76
C ALA A 17 4.17 42.92 -14.76
N ARG A 18 3.24 43.81 -14.41
CA ARG A 18 3.52 45.26 -14.29
C ARG A 18 4.62 45.59 -13.28
N PHE A 19 4.64 44.87 -12.14
CA PHE A 19 5.70 45.01 -11.15
C PHE A 19 7.06 44.59 -11.73
N LEU A 20 7.13 43.45 -12.42
CA LEU A 20 8.36 42.95 -13.06
C LEU A 20 8.90 43.89 -14.11
N ILE A 21 8.02 44.45 -14.95
CA ILE A 21 8.39 45.47 -15.94
C ILE A 21 9.02 46.68 -15.26
N ARG A 22 8.37 47.20 -14.22
CA ARG A 22 8.84 48.42 -13.53
C ARG A 22 10.14 48.22 -12.75
N ARG A 23 10.34 47.00 -12.16
CA ARG A 23 11.47 46.72 -11.25
C ARG A 23 12.71 46.23 -11.99
N TRP A 24 12.52 45.44 -13.06
CA TRP A 24 13.60 44.77 -13.79
C TRP A 24 13.66 45.10 -15.29
N HIS A 25 12.85 46.05 -15.76
CA HIS A 25 12.82 46.49 -17.16
C HIS A 25 12.63 45.33 -18.16
N LEU A 26 11.86 44.32 -17.80
CA LEU A 26 11.56 43.18 -18.68
C LEU A 26 10.61 43.62 -19.80
N SER A 27 10.68 42.94 -20.96
CA SER A 27 9.67 43.11 -22.00
C SER A 27 8.29 42.60 -21.52
N ASP A 28 7.23 43.15 -22.09
CA ASP A 28 5.86 42.81 -21.73
C ASP A 28 5.58 41.31 -21.81
N GLU A 29 6.09 40.65 -22.87
CA GLU A 29 5.92 39.21 -23.09
C GLU A 29 6.64 38.37 -22.00
N VAL A 30 7.90 38.71 -21.70
CA VAL A 30 8.70 38.02 -20.68
C VAL A 30 8.09 38.23 -19.29
N ALA A 31 7.66 39.44 -18.97
CA ALA A 31 7.05 39.75 -17.68
C ALA A 31 5.71 39.00 -17.49
N LEU A 32 4.90 38.89 -18.56
CA LEU A 32 3.65 38.12 -18.53
C LEU A 32 3.93 36.62 -18.35
N PHE A 33 4.90 36.08 -19.09
CA PHE A 33 5.30 34.66 -18.96
C PHE A 33 5.79 34.34 -17.55
N VAL A 34 6.73 35.15 -17.02
CA VAL A 34 7.28 34.96 -15.66
C VAL A 34 6.18 35.13 -14.60
N GLY A 35 5.35 36.17 -14.75
CA GLY A 35 4.23 36.42 -13.85
C GLY A 35 3.23 35.23 -13.82
N THR A 36 2.92 34.70 -15.01
CA THR A 36 2.06 33.52 -15.13
C THR A 36 2.71 32.30 -14.47
N ALA A 37 3.99 32.01 -14.74
CA ALA A 37 4.73 30.91 -14.15
C ALA A 37 4.73 30.99 -12.61
N ILE A 38 5.00 32.16 -12.04
CA ILE A 38 4.98 32.37 -10.59
C ILE A 38 3.59 32.10 -10.01
N VAL A 39 2.53 32.63 -10.63
CA VAL A 39 1.15 32.42 -10.14
C VAL A 39 0.75 30.95 -10.25
N VAL A 40 1.10 30.27 -11.33
CA VAL A 40 0.84 28.83 -11.49
C VAL A 40 1.55 28.03 -10.40
N VAL A 41 2.84 28.31 -10.14
CA VAL A 41 3.59 27.62 -9.06
C VAL A 41 2.95 27.88 -7.69
N LEU A 42 2.56 29.14 -7.40
CA LEU A 42 1.89 29.49 -6.15
C LEU A 42 0.53 28.78 -6.00
N VAL A 43 -0.26 28.71 -7.06
CA VAL A 43 -1.55 28.00 -7.04
C VAL A 43 -1.36 26.50 -6.81
N ILE A 44 -0.41 25.87 -7.51
CA ILE A 44 -0.07 24.46 -7.31
C ILE A 44 0.40 24.21 -5.87
N THR A 45 1.27 25.06 -5.35
CA THR A 45 1.77 24.95 -3.96
C THR A 45 0.64 25.13 -2.94
N LEU A 46 -0.28 26.08 -3.19
CA LEU A 46 -1.44 26.29 -2.32
C LEU A 46 -2.38 25.09 -2.34
N ILE A 47 -2.69 24.57 -3.51
CA ILE A 47 -3.57 23.40 -3.67
C ILE A 47 -2.95 22.17 -2.98
N ASN A 48 -1.71 21.83 -3.34
CA ASN A 48 -1.06 20.61 -2.82
C ASN A 48 -0.57 20.78 -1.37
N GLY A 49 -0.11 21.97 -0.99
CA GLY A 49 0.46 22.22 0.33
C GLY A 49 -0.58 22.52 1.41
N VAL A 50 -1.45 23.46 1.18
CA VAL A 50 -2.36 23.97 2.23
C VAL A 50 -3.76 23.37 2.13
N LEU A 51 -4.36 23.41 0.94
CA LEU A 51 -5.74 22.95 0.77
C LEU A 51 -5.85 21.43 0.90
N LEU A 52 -4.97 20.68 0.26
CA LEU A 52 -4.97 19.22 0.35
C LEU A 52 -4.68 18.76 1.78
N ARG A 53 -3.65 19.31 2.43
CA ARG A 53 -3.33 18.96 3.83
C ARG A 53 -4.47 19.33 4.78
N GLY A 54 -5.08 20.49 4.60
CA GLY A 54 -6.25 20.92 5.37
C GLY A 54 -7.44 19.98 5.16
N PHE A 55 -7.71 19.57 3.93
CA PHE A 55 -8.74 18.60 3.60
C PHE A 55 -8.46 17.23 4.26
N LEU A 56 -7.24 16.69 4.11
CA LEU A 56 -6.86 15.40 4.71
C LEU A 56 -6.94 15.43 6.23
N ALA A 57 -6.50 16.52 6.87
CA ALA A 57 -6.62 16.71 8.33
C ALA A 57 -8.08 16.79 8.78
N GLY A 58 -8.93 17.51 8.04
CA GLY A 58 -10.36 17.57 8.27
C GLY A 58 -11.05 16.21 8.11
N ALA A 59 -10.76 15.52 7.01
CA ALA A 59 -11.26 14.17 6.75
C ALA A 59 -10.82 13.20 7.86
N SER A 60 -9.56 13.23 8.27
CA SER A 60 -9.05 12.38 9.36
C SER A 60 -9.85 12.55 10.65
N ARG A 61 -10.22 13.79 11.01
CA ARG A 61 -11.07 14.06 12.19
C ARG A 61 -12.48 13.49 12.05
N VAL A 62 -13.04 13.52 10.85
CA VAL A 62 -14.38 12.94 10.56
C VAL A 62 -14.38 11.42 10.68
N PHE A 63 -13.32 10.76 10.22
CA PHE A 63 -13.22 9.30 10.24
C PHE A 63 -12.65 8.73 11.56
N GLN A 64 -11.99 9.56 12.39
CA GLN A 64 -11.44 9.14 13.67
C GLN A 64 -12.46 8.45 14.60
N PRO A 65 -13.71 8.93 14.78
CA PRO A 65 -14.69 8.26 15.63
C PRO A 65 -15.01 6.82 15.20
N GLN A 66 -14.97 6.52 13.90
CA GLN A 66 -15.19 5.16 13.39
C GLN A 66 -14.08 4.21 13.85
N ASN A 67 -12.86 4.72 14.06
CA ASN A 67 -11.73 3.92 14.53
C ASN A 67 -11.89 3.46 16.00
N THR A 68 -12.72 4.15 16.81
CA THR A 68 -12.99 3.77 18.21
C THR A 68 -14.09 2.73 18.34
N ALA A 69 -14.91 2.54 17.31
CA ALA A 69 -15.98 1.54 17.30
C ALA A 69 -15.40 0.11 17.26
N THR A 70 -16.10 -0.84 17.84
CA THR A 70 -15.84 -2.28 17.70
C THR A 70 -16.96 -2.89 16.86
N ARG A 71 -16.61 -3.75 15.91
CA ARG A 71 -17.61 -4.47 15.10
C ARG A 71 -18.44 -5.40 15.97
N GLU A 72 -19.73 -5.48 15.68
CA GLU A 72 -20.63 -6.40 16.35
C GLU A 72 -20.11 -7.85 16.27
N GLY A 73 -20.13 -8.57 17.39
CA GLY A 73 -19.61 -9.93 17.50
C GLY A 73 -18.08 -10.05 17.62
N VAL A 74 -17.33 -8.95 17.54
CA VAL A 74 -15.89 -8.93 17.78
C VAL A 74 -15.63 -8.68 19.25
N VAL A 75 -14.93 -9.61 19.90
CA VAL A 75 -14.57 -9.56 21.32
C VAL A 75 -13.06 -9.58 21.50
N GLN A 76 -12.60 -9.02 22.61
CA GLN A 76 -11.18 -9.03 22.96
C GLN A 76 -10.68 -10.49 23.02
N PRO A 77 -9.54 -10.80 22.36
CA PRO A 77 -8.96 -12.13 22.43
C PRO A 77 -8.39 -12.41 23.84
N ASP A 78 -8.53 -13.64 24.29
CA ASP A 78 -7.95 -14.16 25.53
C ASP A 78 -6.57 -14.83 25.32
N ARG A 79 -6.19 -15.06 24.04
CA ARG A 79 -4.99 -15.78 23.65
C ARG A 79 -3.77 -14.89 23.65
N PRO A 80 -2.66 -15.29 24.33
CA PRO A 80 -1.46 -14.46 24.40
C PRO A 80 -0.80 -14.22 23.03
N GLU A 81 -1.05 -15.05 22.03
CA GLU A 81 -0.57 -14.91 20.66
C GLU A 81 -1.19 -13.72 19.92
N ARG A 82 -2.18 -13.05 20.50
CA ARG A 82 -2.92 -11.96 19.87
C ARG A 82 -2.64 -10.64 20.57
N SER A 83 -2.31 -9.59 19.82
CA SER A 83 -2.30 -8.23 20.37
C SER A 83 -3.69 -7.84 20.89
N GLY A 84 -3.74 -7.05 21.95
CA GLY A 84 -4.98 -6.69 22.62
C GLY A 84 -5.50 -7.73 23.61
N SER A 85 -4.84 -8.90 23.77
CA SER A 85 -5.12 -9.86 24.86
C SER A 85 -4.73 -9.24 26.21
N PRO A 86 -5.15 -9.85 27.35
CA PRO A 86 -4.77 -9.36 28.69
C PRO A 86 -3.24 -9.27 28.93
N GLU A 87 -2.45 -10.09 28.23
CA GLU A 87 -1.00 -10.09 28.33
C GLU A 87 -0.31 -9.15 27.32
N SER A 88 -1.06 -8.56 26.40
CA SER A 88 -0.54 -7.69 25.35
C SER A 88 -0.10 -6.33 25.89
N PHE A 89 1.04 -5.84 25.43
CA PHE A 89 1.45 -4.45 25.65
C PHE A 89 0.65 -3.43 24.86
N ALA A 90 0.01 -3.87 23.75
CA ALA A 90 -0.92 -3.09 22.97
C ALA A 90 -2.34 -3.24 23.54
N ALA A 91 -2.83 -2.22 24.24
CA ALA A 91 -4.16 -2.25 24.83
C ALA A 91 -5.24 -2.42 23.75
N TRP A 92 -6.27 -3.26 24.03
CA TRP A 92 -7.37 -3.55 23.12
C TRP A 92 -8.01 -2.32 22.50
N ASP A 93 -8.32 -1.30 23.33
CA ASP A 93 -8.99 -0.09 22.89
C ASP A 93 -8.11 0.80 22.01
N SER A 94 -6.79 0.62 22.05
CA SER A 94 -5.82 1.38 21.25
C SER A 94 -5.59 0.84 19.84
N LEU A 95 -6.04 -0.40 19.55
CA LEU A 95 -5.78 -1.07 18.26
C LEU A 95 -6.56 -0.46 17.09
N GLY A 96 -7.61 0.30 17.36
CA GLY A 96 -8.50 0.81 16.33
C GLY A 96 -9.44 -0.27 15.75
N TYR A 97 -10.41 0.16 14.95
CA TYR A 97 -11.45 -0.72 14.40
C TYR A 97 -10.89 -1.92 13.64
N GLN A 98 -9.99 -1.66 12.71
CA GLN A 98 -9.43 -2.72 11.85
C GLN A 98 -8.45 -3.63 12.62
N GLY A 99 -7.67 -3.06 13.54
CA GLY A 99 -6.77 -3.83 14.39
C GLY A 99 -7.54 -4.82 15.28
N ARG A 100 -8.63 -4.35 15.93
CA ARG A 100 -9.51 -5.24 16.70
C ARG A 100 -10.11 -6.36 15.85
N ASN A 101 -10.61 -6.04 14.65
CA ASN A 101 -11.10 -7.05 13.71
C ASN A 101 -10.01 -8.07 13.36
N PHE A 102 -8.80 -7.60 13.04
CA PHE A 102 -7.70 -8.46 12.63
C PHE A 102 -7.27 -9.43 13.74
N VAL A 103 -7.06 -8.93 14.97
CA VAL A 103 -6.55 -9.78 16.06
C VAL A 103 -7.62 -10.72 16.64
N ALA A 104 -8.89 -10.31 16.61
CA ALA A 104 -9.99 -11.10 17.19
C ALA A 104 -10.53 -12.17 16.24
N THR A 105 -10.28 -12.07 14.95
CA THR A 105 -10.80 -13.00 13.93
C THR A 105 -9.71 -13.96 13.46
N GLY A 106 -10.10 -14.92 12.62
CA GLY A 106 -9.20 -15.93 12.07
C GLY A 106 -9.20 -17.24 12.85
N PRO A 107 -8.63 -18.29 12.23
CA PRO A 107 -8.64 -19.61 12.81
C PRO A 107 -7.74 -19.69 14.05
N GLY A 108 -8.14 -20.50 15.01
CA GLY A 108 -7.28 -20.94 16.10
C GLY A 108 -6.66 -22.31 15.83
N ALA A 109 -5.78 -22.77 16.71
CA ALA A 109 -5.09 -24.05 16.59
C ALA A 109 -6.07 -25.24 16.44
N GLU A 110 -7.18 -25.22 17.15
CA GLU A 110 -8.20 -26.29 17.07
C GLU A 110 -8.84 -26.34 15.67
N GLU A 111 -9.26 -25.22 15.13
CA GLU A 111 -9.84 -25.13 13.79
C GLU A 111 -8.84 -25.56 12.72
N LEU A 112 -7.59 -25.11 12.81
CA LEU A 112 -6.52 -25.49 11.89
C LEU A 112 -6.19 -26.98 11.97
N THR A 113 -6.15 -27.56 13.18
CA THR A 113 -5.96 -28.99 13.40
C THR A 113 -7.07 -29.78 12.71
N ARG A 114 -8.32 -29.36 12.85
CA ARG A 114 -9.48 -30.01 12.22
C ARG A 114 -9.43 -29.94 10.69
N ILE A 115 -9.03 -28.78 10.12
CA ILE A 115 -8.98 -28.59 8.66
C ILE A 115 -7.81 -29.35 8.06
N ASN A 116 -6.63 -29.26 8.66
CA ASN A 116 -5.39 -29.83 8.11
C ASN A 116 -5.15 -31.31 8.53
N GLY A 117 -5.94 -31.85 9.45
CA GLY A 117 -5.82 -33.24 9.91
C GLY A 117 -4.55 -33.53 10.72
N ARG A 118 -3.85 -32.50 11.23
CA ARG A 118 -2.64 -32.62 12.04
C ARG A 118 -2.58 -31.52 13.12
N PRO A 119 -1.92 -31.78 14.28
CA PRO A 119 -1.79 -30.76 15.33
C PRO A 119 -1.24 -29.44 14.79
N ALA A 120 -1.93 -28.34 15.05
CA ALA A 120 -1.58 -27.00 14.63
C ALA A 120 -1.08 -26.16 15.81
N LYS A 121 -0.28 -25.12 15.52
CA LYS A 121 0.03 -24.07 16.49
C LYS A 121 -1.05 -22.99 16.47
N GLU A 122 -1.16 -22.23 17.55
CA GLU A 122 -1.98 -21.02 17.57
C GLU A 122 -1.29 -19.93 16.74
N PRO A 123 -1.93 -19.35 15.69
CA PRO A 123 -1.33 -18.31 14.88
C PRO A 123 -1.12 -17.02 15.68
N ILE A 124 0.03 -16.39 15.48
CA ILE A 124 0.33 -15.09 16.09
C ILE A 124 -0.17 -13.96 15.18
N ARG A 125 -0.90 -12.99 15.77
CA ARG A 125 -1.30 -11.76 15.11
C ARG A 125 -0.93 -10.56 15.95
N VAL A 126 0.11 -9.84 15.51
CA VAL A 126 0.59 -8.60 16.14
C VAL A 126 0.06 -7.40 15.38
N TYR A 127 -0.52 -6.47 16.14
CA TYR A 127 -1.06 -5.24 15.57
C TYR A 127 -0.88 -4.07 16.53
N VAL A 128 -0.45 -2.92 15.99
CA VAL A 128 -0.43 -1.64 16.71
C VAL A 128 -1.28 -0.61 15.97
N GLY A 129 -2.21 0.01 16.71
CA GLY A 129 -3.06 1.10 16.22
C GLY A 129 -2.39 2.46 16.34
N LEU A 130 -3.03 3.50 15.80
CA LEU A 130 -2.55 4.88 15.95
C LEU A 130 -2.56 5.39 17.40
N GLN A 131 -3.39 4.81 18.25
CA GLN A 131 -3.54 5.21 19.66
C GLN A 131 -2.71 4.34 20.61
N THR A 132 -1.92 3.39 20.09
CA THR A 132 -1.12 2.48 20.91
C THR A 132 0.06 3.20 21.56
N ALA A 133 0.60 4.23 20.92
CA ALA A 133 1.61 5.14 21.45
C ALA A 133 1.57 6.49 20.73
N ASP A 134 2.15 7.52 21.34
CA ASP A 134 2.05 8.92 20.89
C ASP A 134 2.87 9.21 19.62
N THR A 135 3.98 8.48 19.41
CA THR A 135 4.87 8.68 18.26
C THR A 135 5.00 7.41 17.42
N ASP A 136 5.38 7.56 16.16
CA ASP A 136 5.61 6.45 15.25
C ASP A 136 6.75 5.54 15.76
N GLU A 137 7.83 6.12 16.31
CA GLU A 137 8.95 5.39 16.87
C GLU A 137 8.53 4.58 18.11
N ALA A 138 7.74 5.16 19.01
CA ALA A 138 7.21 4.47 20.17
C ALA A 138 6.27 3.33 19.78
N ARG A 139 5.44 3.51 18.73
CA ARG A 139 4.61 2.43 18.19
C ARG A 139 5.44 1.29 17.61
N MET A 140 6.52 1.59 16.89
CA MET A 140 7.43 0.55 16.38
C MET A 140 8.17 -0.18 17.49
N ALA A 141 8.61 0.52 18.54
CA ALA A 141 9.21 -0.11 19.72
C ALA A 141 8.21 -1.06 20.41
N LEU A 142 6.95 -0.63 20.57
CA LEU A 142 5.91 -1.47 21.15
C LEU A 142 5.57 -2.66 20.23
N LEU A 143 5.51 -2.46 18.91
CA LEU A 143 5.31 -3.55 17.95
C LEU A 143 6.41 -4.62 18.07
N LEU A 144 7.67 -4.21 18.21
CA LEU A 144 8.78 -5.16 18.42
C LEU A 144 8.65 -5.89 19.75
N SER A 145 8.27 -5.19 20.82
CA SER A 145 8.02 -5.80 22.14
C SER A 145 6.88 -6.84 22.07
N GLU A 146 5.82 -6.56 21.29
CA GLU A 146 4.73 -7.51 21.05
C GLU A 146 5.19 -8.75 20.27
N LEU A 147 6.04 -8.58 19.26
CA LEU A 147 6.62 -9.69 18.51
C LEU A 147 7.48 -10.61 19.42
N GLU A 148 8.30 -10.00 20.30
CA GLU A 148 9.09 -10.76 21.27
C GLU A 148 8.20 -11.49 22.27
N ARG A 149 7.25 -10.78 22.92
CA ARG A 149 6.34 -11.34 23.91
C ARG A 149 5.56 -12.53 23.37
N SER A 150 5.05 -12.41 22.14
CA SER A 150 4.22 -13.47 21.51
C SER A 150 5.03 -14.65 20.96
N GLY A 151 6.37 -14.59 20.95
CA GLY A 151 7.22 -15.60 20.34
C GLY A 151 7.17 -15.62 18.81
N ALA A 152 6.93 -14.46 18.19
CA ALA A 152 6.77 -14.36 16.74
C ALA A 152 8.03 -14.77 15.97
N PHE A 153 9.20 -14.53 16.54
CA PHE A 153 10.49 -14.88 15.93
C PHE A 153 10.83 -16.38 16.05
N GLU A 154 10.03 -17.17 16.78
CA GLU A 154 10.18 -18.62 16.91
C GLU A 154 9.26 -19.41 15.97
N ARG A 155 8.50 -18.71 15.12
CA ARG A 155 7.60 -19.33 14.14
C ARG A 155 8.35 -19.75 12.88
N GLU A 156 7.75 -20.65 12.12
CA GLU A 156 8.29 -21.04 10.81
C GLU A 156 8.34 -19.85 9.84
N VAL A 157 7.31 -19.00 9.87
CA VAL A 157 7.22 -17.81 9.04
C VAL A 157 6.82 -16.58 9.82
N LEU A 158 7.46 -15.45 9.52
CA LEU A 158 7.09 -14.11 9.96
C LEU A 158 6.66 -13.30 8.72
N VAL A 159 5.41 -12.87 8.70
CA VAL A 159 4.82 -12.09 7.60
C VAL A 159 4.68 -10.64 8.03
N ILE A 160 5.34 -9.74 7.35
CA ILE A 160 5.11 -8.30 7.49
C ILE A 160 3.98 -7.93 6.54
N ALA A 161 2.91 -7.33 7.06
CA ALA A 161 1.73 -6.99 6.29
C ALA A 161 1.38 -5.50 6.44
N PRO A 162 1.99 -4.58 5.65
CA PRO A 162 1.58 -3.19 5.62
C PRO A 162 0.10 -3.04 5.27
N THR A 163 -0.59 -2.15 6.00
CA THR A 163 -2.04 -1.98 5.88
C THR A 163 -2.45 -1.03 4.76
N THR A 164 -3.73 -1.10 4.40
CA THR A 164 -4.40 -0.03 3.65
C THR A 164 -4.74 1.14 4.58
N GLY A 165 -5.34 2.22 4.05
CA GLY A 165 -5.59 3.50 4.74
C GLY A 165 -6.01 3.39 6.20
N THR A 166 -7.18 2.77 6.47
CA THR A 166 -7.72 2.64 7.84
C THR A 166 -7.06 1.56 8.70
N GLY A 167 -6.04 0.88 8.19
CA GLY A 167 -5.39 -0.21 8.91
C GLY A 167 -5.92 -1.60 8.57
N TRP A 168 -6.66 -1.75 7.47
CA TRP A 168 -7.24 -3.02 7.06
C TRP A 168 -6.19 -3.97 6.47
N ILE A 169 -6.32 -5.25 6.84
CA ILE A 169 -5.60 -6.38 6.28
C ILE A 169 -6.63 -7.38 5.76
N ASN A 170 -6.37 -7.98 4.61
CA ASN A 170 -7.26 -8.96 4.02
C ASN A 170 -7.38 -10.21 4.91
N PRO A 171 -8.58 -10.52 5.44
CA PRO A 171 -8.78 -11.66 6.33
C PRO A 171 -8.63 -13.00 5.62
N ILE A 172 -8.92 -13.06 4.31
CA ILE A 172 -8.78 -14.28 3.51
C ILE A 172 -7.30 -14.60 3.30
N ALA A 173 -6.49 -13.60 2.93
CA ALA A 173 -5.05 -13.77 2.77
C ALA A 173 -4.36 -14.18 4.08
N SER A 174 -4.73 -13.52 5.20
CA SER A 174 -4.22 -13.90 6.52
C SER A 174 -4.57 -15.35 6.88
N ARG A 175 -5.84 -15.73 6.69
CA ARG A 175 -6.30 -17.11 6.93
C ARG A 175 -5.60 -18.12 6.02
N ALA A 176 -5.40 -17.80 4.75
CA ALA A 176 -4.69 -18.67 3.81
C ALA A 176 -3.25 -18.94 4.27
N LEU A 177 -2.52 -17.92 4.70
CA LEU A 177 -1.18 -18.05 5.27
C LEU A 177 -1.19 -18.95 6.51
N GLU A 178 -2.12 -18.74 7.44
CA GLU A 178 -2.26 -19.55 8.65
C GLU A 178 -2.59 -21.01 8.35
N LEU A 179 -3.43 -21.27 7.34
CA LEU A 179 -3.73 -22.63 6.87
C LEU A 179 -2.52 -23.30 6.22
N MET A 180 -1.81 -22.61 5.34
CA MET A 180 -0.65 -23.14 4.62
C MET A 180 0.46 -23.61 5.58
N TYR A 181 0.70 -22.86 6.65
CA TYR A 181 1.74 -23.15 7.63
C TYR A 181 1.21 -23.80 8.91
N ASN A 182 -0.04 -24.26 8.87
CA ASN A 182 -0.68 -24.96 10.01
C ASN A 182 -0.55 -24.19 11.33
N GLY A 183 -0.73 -22.87 11.28
CA GLY A 183 -0.63 -21.99 12.43
C GLY A 183 0.79 -21.64 12.89
N ASP A 184 1.83 -22.21 12.29
CA ASP A 184 3.23 -21.85 12.61
C ASP A 184 3.64 -20.54 11.94
N THR A 185 2.84 -19.51 12.21
CA THR A 185 2.88 -18.20 11.57
C THR A 185 2.84 -17.09 12.59
N ALA A 186 3.52 -15.98 12.26
CA ALA A 186 3.29 -14.68 12.87
C ALA A 186 3.00 -13.66 11.77
N ILE A 187 1.89 -12.92 11.86
CA ILE A 187 1.53 -11.83 10.97
C ILE A 187 1.58 -10.53 11.76
N VAL A 188 2.40 -9.59 11.30
CA VAL A 188 2.59 -8.30 11.98
C VAL A 188 2.15 -7.15 11.10
N SER A 189 1.45 -6.18 11.71
CA SER A 189 0.92 -5.03 11.01
C SER A 189 0.77 -3.79 11.89
N SER A 190 0.64 -2.61 11.26
CA SER A 190 0.42 -1.35 11.95
C SER A 190 -0.52 -0.44 11.19
N GLN A 191 -1.32 0.33 11.93
CA GLN A 191 -2.18 1.36 11.35
C GLN A 191 -1.38 2.65 11.14
N TYR A 192 -1.55 3.32 9.98
CA TYR A 192 -0.90 4.60 9.71
C TYR A 192 -1.86 5.76 9.49
N SER A 193 -3.15 5.50 9.25
CA SER A 193 -4.15 6.55 8.97
C SER A 193 -5.54 6.20 9.52
N HIS A 194 -6.40 7.21 9.67
CA HIS A 194 -7.85 7.04 9.87
C HIS A 194 -8.62 7.12 8.56
N LEU A 195 -7.94 7.50 7.48
CA LEU A 195 -8.59 7.79 6.20
C LEU A 195 -8.97 6.51 5.46
N PRO A 196 -10.16 6.46 4.86
CA PRO A 196 -10.51 5.42 3.89
C PRO A 196 -9.47 5.32 2.76
N SER A 197 -9.32 4.12 2.22
CA SER A 197 -8.25 3.84 1.23
C SER A 197 -8.30 4.76 0.01
N TRP A 198 -9.49 5.10 -0.49
CA TRP A 198 -9.62 5.98 -1.65
C TRP A 198 -9.15 7.44 -1.37
N ILE A 199 -9.35 7.98 -0.14
CA ILE A 199 -8.80 9.29 0.24
C ILE A 199 -7.29 9.21 0.39
N SER A 200 -6.79 8.18 1.08
CA SER A 200 -5.34 7.96 1.25
C SER A 200 -4.64 7.74 -0.09
N PHE A 201 -5.30 7.06 -1.03
CA PHE A 201 -4.81 6.87 -2.40
C PHE A 201 -4.63 8.21 -3.14
N LEU A 202 -5.54 9.15 -2.95
CA LEU A 202 -5.48 10.44 -3.64
C LEU A 202 -4.49 11.44 -3.02
N GLY A 203 -4.21 11.34 -1.71
CA GLY A 203 -3.50 12.43 -1.04
C GLY A 203 -2.50 12.05 0.05
N ASP A 204 -2.37 10.75 0.43
CA ASP A 204 -1.56 10.33 1.59
C ASP A 204 -0.56 9.21 1.24
N GLN A 205 -0.18 9.11 -0.04
CA GLN A 205 0.69 8.04 -0.55
C GLN A 205 2.07 8.06 0.10
N GLU A 206 2.68 9.24 0.27
CA GLU A 206 3.99 9.39 0.91
C GLU A 206 3.98 8.88 2.35
N LYS A 207 2.92 9.19 3.11
CA LYS A 207 2.76 8.70 4.48
C LYS A 207 2.59 7.19 4.53
N SER A 208 1.85 6.61 3.58
CA SER A 208 1.71 5.16 3.44
C SER A 208 3.07 4.50 3.23
N MET A 209 3.87 4.99 2.28
CA MET A 209 5.21 4.47 2.00
C MET A 209 6.17 4.66 3.17
N ALA A 210 6.16 5.83 3.83
CA ALA A 210 7.01 6.11 4.98
C ALA A 210 6.68 5.17 6.16
N SER A 211 5.39 4.95 6.44
CA SER A 211 4.93 4.03 7.49
C SER A 211 5.32 2.58 7.18
N GLY A 212 5.14 2.15 5.92
CA GLY A 212 5.54 0.82 5.47
C GLY A 212 7.05 0.60 5.62
N ARG A 213 7.86 1.55 5.17
CA ARG A 213 9.33 1.52 5.35
C ARG A 213 9.70 1.41 6.81
N MET A 214 9.14 2.26 7.67
CA MET A 214 9.46 2.26 9.11
C MET A 214 9.17 0.90 9.77
N MET A 215 8.01 0.30 9.49
CA MET A 215 7.63 -1.01 10.03
C MET A 215 8.54 -2.12 9.49
N ILE A 216 8.79 -2.13 8.18
CA ILE A 216 9.64 -3.15 7.55
C ILE A 216 11.07 -3.06 8.09
N ASP A 217 11.64 -1.85 8.17
CA ASP A 217 12.99 -1.64 8.69
C ASP A 217 13.09 -2.06 10.16
N ALA A 218 12.12 -1.71 11.00
CA ALA A 218 12.11 -2.08 12.41
C ALA A 218 12.10 -3.61 12.59
N VAL A 219 11.18 -4.31 11.93
CA VAL A 219 11.04 -5.77 12.04
C VAL A 219 12.24 -6.48 11.42
N GLN A 220 12.67 -6.06 10.23
CA GLN A 220 13.81 -6.65 9.52
C GLN A 220 15.13 -6.49 10.31
N ASN A 221 15.38 -5.30 10.84
CA ASN A 221 16.58 -5.05 11.66
C ASN A 221 16.62 -5.97 12.89
N ARG A 222 15.49 -6.17 13.56
CA ARG A 222 15.43 -7.11 14.70
C ARG A 222 15.59 -8.56 14.26
N TRP A 223 14.93 -8.95 13.15
CA TRP A 223 15.08 -10.28 12.56
C TRP A 223 16.53 -10.58 12.16
N ALA A 224 17.25 -9.61 11.60
CA ALA A 224 18.63 -9.76 11.17
C ALA A 224 19.62 -9.97 12.34
N GLN A 225 19.25 -9.55 13.55
CA GLN A 225 20.04 -9.79 14.76
C GLN A 225 19.91 -11.21 15.33
N LEU A 226 18.91 -11.97 14.89
CA LEU A 226 18.76 -13.36 15.31
C LEU A 226 19.86 -14.24 14.72
N PRO A 227 20.24 -15.34 15.39
CA PRO A 227 21.10 -16.37 14.80
C PRO A 227 20.49 -16.88 13.48
N ALA A 228 21.32 -17.05 12.46
CA ALA A 228 20.84 -17.37 11.11
C ALA A 228 20.03 -18.67 11.03
N ASP A 229 20.40 -19.66 11.87
CA ASP A 229 19.74 -20.97 12.01
C ASP A 229 18.42 -20.94 12.77
N ARG A 230 18.08 -19.81 13.42
CA ARG A 230 16.85 -19.61 14.19
C ARG A 230 15.90 -18.57 13.59
N ARG A 231 16.26 -18.00 12.45
CA ARG A 231 15.43 -16.99 11.79
C ARG A 231 14.19 -17.62 11.16
N PRO A 232 12.98 -17.12 11.46
CA PRO A 232 11.81 -17.47 10.66
C PRO A 232 12.03 -17.05 9.19
N ARG A 233 11.38 -17.72 8.27
CA ARG A 233 11.31 -17.23 6.90
C ARG A 233 10.56 -15.90 6.89
N LEU A 234 11.19 -14.87 6.35
CA LEU A 234 10.61 -13.52 6.29
C LEU A 234 9.81 -13.37 5.00
N LEU A 235 8.53 -13.09 5.13
CA LEU A 235 7.59 -12.86 4.03
C LEU A 235 7.03 -11.44 4.10
N LEU A 236 6.68 -10.89 2.93
CA LEU A 236 6.00 -9.60 2.81
C LEU A 236 4.70 -9.78 2.02
N TYR A 237 3.61 -9.28 2.57
CA TYR A 237 2.30 -9.24 1.92
C TYR A 237 1.76 -7.82 1.93
N GLY A 238 1.27 -7.34 0.79
CA GLY A 238 0.60 -6.05 0.72
C GLY A 238 -0.49 -6.03 -0.34
N GLU A 239 -1.62 -5.40 -0.03
CA GLU A 239 -2.75 -5.24 -0.94
C GLU A 239 -3.11 -3.77 -1.10
N SER A 240 -3.36 -3.32 -2.33
CA SER A 240 -3.68 -1.94 -2.64
C SER A 240 -2.63 -0.96 -2.06
N LEU A 241 -3.02 0.00 -1.24
CA LEU A 241 -2.10 0.90 -0.53
C LEU A 241 -1.11 0.17 0.38
N GLY A 242 -1.46 -1.01 0.92
CA GLY A 242 -0.51 -1.86 1.64
C GLY A 242 0.61 -2.41 0.74
N SER A 243 0.31 -2.68 -0.53
CA SER A 243 1.32 -3.01 -1.53
C SER A 243 2.26 -1.82 -1.80
N MET A 244 1.71 -0.61 -1.98
CA MET A 244 2.51 0.61 -2.13
C MET A 244 3.37 0.88 -0.90
N ALA A 245 2.80 0.74 0.31
CA ALA A 245 3.52 0.90 1.57
C ALA A 245 4.70 -0.06 1.68
N GLY A 246 4.48 -1.33 1.33
CA GLY A 246 5.54 -2.34 1.30
C GLY A 246 6.64 -2.03 0.29
N GLN A 247 6.27 -1.59 -0.92
CA GLN A 247 7.23 -1.18 -1.95
C GLN A 247 8.07 0.03 -1.54
N GLY A 248 7.51 0.92 -0.71
CA GLY A 248 8.21 2.09 -0.19
C GLY A 248 9.48 1.78 0.63
N ALA A 249 9.65 0.55 1.13
CA ALA A 249 10.84 0.14 1.86
C ALA A 249 12.06 -0.14 0.97
N PHE A 250 11.87 -0.29 -0.34
CA PHE A 250 12.91 -0.72 -1.26
C PHE A 250 13.15 0.31 -2.35
N ASP A 251 14.40 0.58 -2.66
CA ASP A 251 14.76 1.43 -3.79
C ASP A 251 14.80 0.61 -5.09
N TRP A 252 15.19 -0.69 -5.00
CA TRP A 252 15.31 -1.63 -6.11
C TRP A 252 14.90 -3.06 -5.72
N LEU A 253 14.60 -3.90 -6.72
CA LEU A 253 14.28 -5.32 -6.49
C LEU A 253 15.36 -6.10 -5.70
N PRO A 254 16.67 -5.93 -5.97
CA PRO A 254 17.71 -6.60 -5.21
C PRO A 254 17.72 -6.27 -3.71
N ASP A 255 17.15 -5.14 -3.28
CA ASP A 255 17.05 -4.78 -1.86
C ASP A 255 16.19 -5.78 -1.10
N ILE A 256 15.13 -6.28 -1.74
CA ILE A 256 14.23 -7.28 -1.16
C ILE A 256 15.03 -8.52 -0.73
N SER A 257 15.87 -9.01 -1.63
CA SER A 257 16.74 -10.18 -1.35
C SER A 257 17.81 -9.86 -0.32
N ARG A 258 18.44 -8.69 -0.40
CA ARG A 258 19.45 -8.24 0.57
C ARG A 258 18.91 -8.09 1.99
N MET A 259 17.66 -7.69 2.12
CA MET A 259 16.95 -7.62 3.41
C MET A 259 16.48 -9.00 3.91
N GLY A 260 16.70 -10.08 3.16
CA GLY A 260 16.43 -11.45 3.59
C GLY A 260 14.99 -11.93 3.38
N PHE A 261 14.18 -11.21 2.61
CA PHE A 261 12.84 -11.69 2.27
C PHE A 261 12.90 -12.92 1.38
N SER A 262 12.19 -13.98 1.76
CA SER A 262 12.08 -15.21 0.98
C SER A 262 11.06 -15.08 -0.14
N SER A 263 9.94 -14.43 0.15
CA SER A 263 8.87 -14.21 -0.81
C SER A 263 8.10 -12.92 -0.51
N VAL A 264 7.58 -12.33 -1.57
CA VAL A 264 6.76 -11.12 -1.52
C VAL A 264 5.53 -11.31 -2.39
N LEU A 265 4.37 -10.96 -1.86
CA LEU A 265 3.11 -10.92 -2.60
C LEU A 265 2.51 -9.53 -2.52
N TRP A 266 2.41 -8.87 -3.67
CA TRP A 266 1.71 -7.61 -3.82
C TRP A 266 0.46 -7.78 -4.68
N VAL A 267 -0.69 -7.36 -4.13
CA VAL A 267 -2.00 -7.48 -4.76
C VAL A 267 -2.56 -6.10 -5.08
N GLY A 268 -3.02 -5.88 -6.30
CA GLY A 268 -3.61 -4.62 -6.75
C GLY A 268 -2.72 -3.39 -6.48
N PRO A 269 -1.44 -3.38 -6.92
CA PRO A 269 -0.53 -2.27 -6.62
C PRO A 269 -1.02 -0.98 -7.28
N PRO A 270 -1.14 0.14 -6.55
CA PRO A 270 -1.45 1.43 -7.15
C PRO A 270 -0.44 1.80 -8.25
N ASN A 271 -0.91 2.45 -9.33
CA ASN A 271 -0.08 2.87 -10.46
C ASN A 271 1.18 3.66 -10.06
N ALA A 272 1.09 4.46 -9.00
CA ALA A 272 2.21 5.24 -8.48
C ALA A 272 3.20 4.44 -7.63
N SER A 273 2.99 3.13 -7.42
CA SER A 273 3.90 2.28 -6.65
C SER A 273 5.28 2.20 -7.31
N PRO A 274 6.39 2.54 -6.59
CA PRO A 274 7.68 2.80 -7.22
C PRO A 274 8.27 1.60 -7.96
N LEU A 275 8.30 0.43 -7.31
CA LEU A 275 8.87 -0.78 -7.90
C LEU A 275 8.01 -1.31 -9.04
N TRP A 276 6.69 -1.36 -8.83
CA TRP A 276 5.74 -1.78 -9.87
C TRP A 276 5.93 -0.95 -11.14
N ARG A 277 5.94 0.38 -11.01
CA ARG A 277 6.11 1.29 -12.14
C ARG A 277 7.47 1.09 -12.81
N GLY A 278 8.54 0.98 -12.02
CA GLY A 278 9.90 0.76 -12.53
C GLY A 278 10.04 -0.54 -13.31
N ILE A 279 9.38 -1.61 -12.86
CA ILE A 279 9.39 -2.93 -13.50
C ILE A 279 8.51 -2.89 -14.77
N THR A 280 7.30 -2.36 -14.68
CA THR A 280 6.33 -2.31 -15.78
C THR A 280 6.85 -1.51 -16.97
N VAL A 281 7.50 -0.38 -16.72
CA VAL A 281 8.14 0.44 -17.77
C VAL A 281 9.32 -0.29 -18.44
N ARG A 282 10.03 -1.16 -17.70
CA ARG A 282 11.20 -1.92 -18.19
C ARG A 282 10.85 -3.37 -18.49
N ARG A 283 9.57 -3.69 -18.70
CA ARG A 283 9.12 -5.04 -19.03
C ARG A 283 9.81 -5.58 -20.29
N ASP A 284 9.90 -6.87 -20.39
CA ASP A 284 10.47 -7.54 -21.55
C ASP A 284 9.69 -7.14 -22.82
N PRO A 285 10.36 -6.93 -23.95
CA PRO A 285 9.70 -6.48 -25.19
C PRO A 285 8.54 -7.40 -25.60
N ARG A 286 7.46 -6.79 -26.06
CA ARG A 286 6.23 -7.47 -26.54
C ARG A 286 5.41 -8.17 -25.45
N THR A 287 5.64 -7.87 -24.19
CA THR A 287 4.74 -8.29 -23.11
C THR A 287 3.76 -7.18 -22.75
N PRO A 288 2.48 -7.49 -22.50
CA PRO A 288 1.47 -6.47 -22.23
C PRO A 288 1.65 -5.85 -20.84
N GLU A 289 1.20 -4.60 -20.66
CA GLU A 289 1.26 -3.89 -19.38
C GLU A 289 0.37 -4.56 -18.30
N VAL A 290 -0.72 -5.19 -18.72
CA VAL A 290 -1.63 -5.90 -17.81
C VAL A 290 -1.02 -7.17 -17.21
N GLU A 291 -0.05 -7.77 -17.86
CA GLU A 291 0.69 -8.96 -17.42
C GLU A 291 2.13 -8.90 -17.94
N PRO A 292 2.92 -7.96 -17.41
CA PRO A 292 4.28 -7.77 -17.89
C PRO A 292 5.18 -8.94 -17.50
N ARG A 293 6.14 -9.24 -18.36
CA ARG A 293 7.27 -10.08 -17.99
C ARG A 293 8.48 -9.19 -17.74
N TYR A 294 9.25 -9.49 -16.73
CA TYR A 294 10.49 -8.78 -16.39
C TYR A 294 11.61 -9.80 -16.12
N ASP A 295 12.75 -9.64 -16.77
CA ASP A 295 13.90 -10.54 -16.69
C ASP A 295 13.48 -12.02 -16.83
N ASN A 296 12.68 -12.32 -17.84
CA ASN A 296 12.12 -13.64 -18.12
C ASN A 296 11.37 -14.29 -16.93
N GLY A 297 10.94 -13.52 -15.92
CA GLY A 297 10.21 -14.00 -14.75
C GLY A 297 11.08 -14.77 -13.74
N ARG A 298 12.38 -14.52 -13.70
CA ARG A 298 13.30 -15.20 -12.76
C ARG A 298 13.03 -14.84 -11.31
N THR A 299 12.86 -13.56 -11.02
CA THR A 299 12.66 -13.04 -9.64
C THR A 299 11.30 -12.39 -9.46
N VAL A 300 10.72 -11.85 -10.52
CA VAL A 300 9.43 -11.16 -10.50
C VAL A 300 8.50 -11.77 -11.52
N ARG A 301 7.27 -12.07 -11.09
CA ARG A 301 6.19 -12.53 -11.95
C ARG A 301 4.95 -11.70 -11.71
N PHE A 302 4.13 -11.60 -12.74
CA PHE A 302 2.82 -10.99 -12.72
C PHE A 302 1.76 -12.03 -13.05
N SER A 303 0.58 -11.89 -12.46
CA SER A 303 -0.55 -12.76 -12.75
C SER A 303 -1.85 -11.99 -12.60
N GLN A 304 -2.84 -12.36 -13.38
CA GLN A 304 -4.21 -11.87 -13.26
C GLN A 304 -5.07 -12.70 -12.28
N GLY A 305 -4.44 -13.59 -11.52
CA GLY A 305 -5.02 -14.22 -10.34
C GLY A 305 -5.87 -15.48 -10.51
N ASN A 306 -6.08 -15.95 -11.73
CA ASN A 306 -7.07 -16.99 -11.96
C ASN A 306 -6.58 -18.44 -11.81
N ASP A 307 -5.26 -18.69 -11.90
CA ASP A 307 -4.71 -20.05 -11.77
C ASP A 307 -3.29 -20.04 -11.22
N ALA A 308 -3.11 -20.51 -9.99
CA ALA A 308 -1.80 -20.61 -9.36
C ALA A 308 -0.85 -21.56 -10.10
N SER A 309 -1.36 -22.53 -10.83
CA SER A 309 -0.54 -23.46 -11.65
C SER A 309 0.10 -22.75 -12.83
N GLN A 310 -0.56 -21.76 -13.42
CA GLN A 310 -0.02 -20.93 -14.49
C GLN A 310 1.13 -20.06 -14.01
N ILE A 311 1.08 -19.52 -12.79
CA ILE A 311 2.16 -18.71 -12.20
C ILE A 311 3.48 -19.51 -12.14
N ALA A 312 3.41 -20.81 -11.92
CA ALA A 312 4.57 -21.69 -11.90
C ALA A 312 5.03 -22.10 -13.30
N ALA A 313 4.10 -22.25 -14.24
CA ALA A 313 4.34 -22.82 -15.56
C ALA A 313 4.67 -21.79 -16.66
N ASP A 314 4.14 -20.56 -16.53
CA ASP A 314 4.09 -19.57 -17.65
C ASP A 314 5.46 -19.09 -18.17
N THR A 315 6.51 -19.20 -17.38
CA THR A 315 7.80 -18.69 -17.86
C THR A 315 8.72 -19.78 -18.39
N GLY A 316 8.48 -21.05 -18.03
CA GLY A 316 9.43 -22.14 -18.26
C GLY A 316 10.78 -21.95 -17.57
N VAL A 317 10.94 -20.89 -16.78
CA VAL A 317 12.17 -20.52 -16.07
C VAL A 317 11.98 -20.74 -14.57
N PRO A 318 12.88 -21.41 -13.88
CA PRO A 318 12.82 -21.54 -12.41
C PRO A 318 12.92 -20.19 -11.70
N TRP A 319 12.33 -20.11 -10.51
CA TRP A 319 12.57 -18.96 -9.65
C TRP A 319 14.04 -18.90 -9.19
N GLU A 320 14.63 -17.71 -9.21
CA GLU A 320 15.97 -17.45 -8.71
C GLU A 320 15.91 -16.50 -7.50
N GLY A 321 16.39 -16.96 -6.34
CA GLY A 321 16.42 -16.14 -5.12
C GLY A 321 15.03 -15.82 -4.54
N THR A 322 14.82 -14.58 -4.13
CA THR A 322 13.53 -14.09 -3.59
C THR A 322 12.44 -14.13 -4.64
N ARG A 323 11.29 -14.66 -4.28
CA ARG A 323 10.12 -14.74 -5.17
C ARG A 323 9.22 -13.53 -4.98
N VAL A 324 9.11 -12.70 -5.99
CA VAL A 324 8.21 -11.53 -5.97
C VAL A 324 7.06 -11.76 -6.94
N LEU A 325 5.84 -11.77 -6.42
CA LEU A 325 4.63 -11.94 -7.22
C LEU A 325 3.75 -10.69 -7.12
N PHE A 326 3.37 -10.17 -8.27
CA PHE A 326 2.30 -9.19 -8.40
C PHE A 326 1.03 -9.87 -8.91
N LEU A 327 -0.06 -9.76 -8.13
CA LEU A 327 -1.40 -10.10 -8.58
C LEU A 327 -2.12 -8.81 -8.94
N GLN A 328 -2.54 -8.67 -10.19
CA GLN A 328 -3.23 -7.48 -10.67
C GLN A 328 -4.29 -7.86 -11.71
N HIS A 329 -5.42 -7.20 -11.66
CA HIS A 329 -6.51 -7.38 -12.62
C HIS A 329 -6.52 -6.28 -13.66
N ALA A 330 -6.82 -6.61 -14.91
CA ALA A 330 -6.92 -5.63 -15.99
C ALA A 330 -8.11 -4.67 -15.79
N SER A 331 -9.08 -5.03 -14.96
CA SER A 331 -10.22 -4.21 -14.55
C SER A 331 -10.02 -3.42 -13.26
N ASP A 332 -8.92 -3.62 -12.50
CA ASP A 332 -8.73 -2.97 -11.20
C ASP A 332 -8.40 -1.47 -11.36
N PRO A 333 -9.30 -0.55 -10.96
CA PRO A 333 -9.08 0.88 -11.11
C PRO A 333 -7.90 1.40 -10.26
N VAL A 334 -7.53 0.73 -9.17
CA VAL A 334 -6.39 1.10 -8.31
C VAL A 334 -5.08 0.99 -9.08
N VAL A 335 -4.94 -0.07 -9.86
CA VAL A 335 -3.74 -0.33 -10.69
C VAL A 335 -3.63 0.67 -11.83
N TRP A 336 -4.75 1.10 -12.40
CA TRP A 336 -4.73 1.83 -13.68
C TRP A 336 -5.01 3.32 -13.55
N LEU A 337 -5.52 3.83 -12.41
CA LEU A 337 -5.76 5.24 -12.25
C LEU A 337 -4.43 6.02 -12.17
N SER A 338 -4.20 6.86 -13.18
CA SER A 338 -3.05 7.75 -13.29
C SER A 338 -3.48 9.11 -13.83
N PRO A 339 -2.88 10.23 -13.39
CA PRO A 339 -3.10 11.54 -14.00
C PRO A 339 -2.78 11.57 -15.50
N ASP A 340 -1.92 10.68 -15.98
CA ASP A 340 -1.55 10.59 -17.40
C ASP A 340 -2.75 10.24 -18.28
N LEU A 341 -3.77 9.55 -17.74
CA LEU A 341 -5.03 9.25 -18.44
C LEU A 341 -5.78 10.49 -18.94
N LEU A 342 -5.52 11.66 -18.36
CA LEU A 342 -6.14 12.92 -18.79
C LEU A 342 -5.74 13.29 -20.23
N PHE A 343 -4.49 12.98 -20.62
CA PHE A 343 -3.93 13.50 -21.86
C PHE A 343 -3.21 12.46 -22.72
N SER A 344 -2.92 11.26 -22.17
CA SER A 344 -2.16 10.23 -22.86
C SER A 344 -2.88 8.90 -22.82
N ARG A 345 -2.92 8.20 -23.96
CA ARG A 345 -3.42 6.84 -24.04
C ARG A 345 -2.38 5.90 -23.43
N PRO A 346 -2.71 5.16 -22.35
CA PRO A 346 -1.77 4.21 -21.75
C PRO A 346 -1.65 2.93 -22.55
N ASP A 347 -0.57 2.19 -22.34
CA ASP A 347 -0.31 0.93 -23.03
C ASP A 347 -1.39 -0.11 -22.73
N TRP A 348 -1.84 -0.24 -21.48
CA TRP A 348 -2.87 -1.21 -21.08
C TRP A 348 -4.22 -1.03 -21.81
N LEU A 349 -4.51 0.17 -22.36
CA LEU A 349 -5.65 0.41 -23.24
C LEU A 349 -5.33 0.26 -24.72
N ALA A 350 -4.05 0.28 -25.10
CA ALA A 350 -3.61 0.11 -26.47
C ALA A 350 -3.35 -1.37 -26.82
N GLU A 351 -3.03 -2.17 -25.83
CA GLU A 351 -2.64 -3.58 -25.90
C GLU A 351 -3.87 -4.52 -25.68
N PRO A 352 -3.71 -5.83 -25.79
CA PRO A 352 -4.76 -6.81 -25.49
C PRO A 352 -5.37 -6.58 -24.09
N PRO A 353 -6.71 -6.77 -23.94
CA PRO A 353 -7.44 -6.33 -22.77
C PRO A 353 -7.18 -7.13 -21.47
N GLY A 354 -6.41 -8.19 -21.49
CA GLY A 354 -6.31 -9.12 -20.37
C GLY A 354 -7.58 -9.95 -20.19
N ASN A 355 -7.78 -10.52 -18.98
CA ASN A 355 -8.85 -11.50 -18.74
C ASN A 355 -10.21 -10.89 -18.41
N ASP A 356 -10.24 -9.71 -17.78
CA ASP A 356 -11.44 -9.14 -17.14
C ASP A 356 -11.77 -7.69 -17.54
N ARG A 357 -10.92 -7.04 -18.35
CA ARG A 357 -11.24 -5.72 -18.92
C ARG A 357 -12.14 -5.87 -20.16
N THR A 358 -13.16 -5.03 -20.26
CA THR A 358 -14.03 -4.99 -21.44
C THR A 358 -13.23 -4.64 -22.69
N ALA A 359 -13.27 -5.49 -23.71
CA ALA A 359 -12.53 -5.32 -24.96
C ALA A 359 -12.97 -4.07 -25.77
N SER A 360 -14.18 -3.58 -25.56
CA SER A 360 -14.72 -2.37 -26.21
C SER A 360 -14.26 -1.07 -25.53
N MET A 361 -13.63 -1.12 -24.36
CA MET A 361 -13.12 0.07 -23.67
C MET A 361 -12.12 0.81 -24.56
N ARG A 362 -12.32 2.11 -24.71
CA ARG A 362 -11.46 3.00 -25.50
C ARG A 362 -11.00 4.16 -24.64
N TRP A 363 -9.80 4.65 -24.91
CA TRP A 363 -9.31 5.85 -24.27
C TRP A 363 -9.89 7.10 -24.93
N TYR A 364 -10.40 8.00 -24.10
CA TYR A 364 -10.82 9.35 -24.46
C TYR A 364 -10.18 10.35 -23.48
N PRO A 365 -9.52 11.42 -23.97
CA PRO A 365 -8.93 12.45 -23.12
C PRO A 365 -9.93 12.90 -22.04
N ILE A 366 -9.46 13.07 -20.83
CA ILE A 366 -10.25 13.49 -19.66
C ILE A 366 -11.33 12.47 -19.24
N VAL A 367 -12.13 11.96 -20.19
CA VAL A 367 -13.27 11.07 -19.90
C VAL A 367 -12.80 9.76 -19.26
N THR A 368 -11.78 9.14 -19.83
CA THR A 368 -11.26 7.86 -19.31
C THR A 368 -10.71 8.01 -17.88
N PHE A 369 -10.07 9.13 -17.56
CA PHE A 369 -9.64 9.40 -16.18
C PHE A 369 -10.81 9.37 -15.20
N TRP A 370 -11.90 10.06 -15.53
CA TRP A 370 -13.07 10.13 -14.66
C TRP A 370 -13.86 8.82 -14.61
N GLN A 371 -13.86 8.01 -15.67
CA GLN A 371 -14.44 6.67 -15.65
C GLN A 371 -13.68 5.78 -14.66
N VAL A 372 -12.35 5.68 -14.79
CA VAL A 372 -11.53 4.87 -13.87
C VAL A 372 -11.59 5.42 -12.43
N ALA A 373 -11.63 6.74 -12.26
CA ALA A 373 -11.78 7.35 -10.93
C ALA A 373 -13.15 7.05 -10.29
N ALA A 374 -14.22 6.97 -11.07
CA ALA A 374 -15.54 6.58 -10.57
C ALA A 374 -15.58 5.11 -10.14
N ASP A 375 -14.88 4.23 -10.87
CA ASP A 375 -14.80 2.81 -10.54
C ASP A 375 -14.04 2.54 -9.22
N LEU A 376 -13.16 3.46 -8.78
CA LEU A 376 -12.52 3.38 -7.46
C LEU A 376 -13.49 3.43 -6.27
N MET A 377 -14.68 3.98 -6.47
CA MET A 377 -15.66 4.18 -5.41
C MET A 377 -16.69 3.04 -5.33
N ASN A 378 -16.68 2.12 -6.30
CA ASN A 378 -17.56 0.97 -6.40
C ASN A 378 -16.89 -0.30 -5.89
#